data_b35432850d5db7faa0f7e090a26592ed
#
_entry.id   b35432850d5db7faa0f7e090a26592ed
#
_cell.length_a   1.000
_cell.length_b   1.000
_cell.length_c   1.000
_cell.angle_alpha   90.00
_cell.angle_beta   90.00
_cell.angle_gamma   90.00
#
_symmetry.space_group_name_H-M   'P 1'
#
loop_
_entity.id
_entity.type
_entity.pdbx_description
1 polymer ?
#
loop_
_entity_poly.entity_id
_entity_poly.type
_entity_poly.pdbx_seq_one_letter_code
_entity_poly.pdbx_strand_id
1 'polypeptide(L)'
;VLAAGGTLVCHNENLLDQQWHDRPALPPAASWRMPIENAGKSLAEKSADLAAYLDAKDCAAVLLTRVDSVNWLVNMRGGDLPCTPVNLCFALYHCETGLCLLGDQSRLQPVLTPDITVAPLTQLPAMLGDMGDGRLMIEAARLPKRLCERIMASGVHTSAADCPLSIEK
;
A
#
# COMPACT_ATOMS: atom_id res chain seq x y z
N VAL A 1 16.91 21.78 11.93
CA VAL A 1 16.64 23.02 11.19
C VAL A 1 16.11 24.07 12.18
N LEU A 2 14.94 23.87 12.79
CA LEU A 2 14.33 24.84 13.71
C LEU A 2 15.22 25.14 14.93
N ALA A 3 15.82 24.13 15.54
CA ALA A 3 16.75 24.29 16.69
C ALA A 3 18.02 25.07 16.33
N ALA A 4 18.38 25.18 15.05
CA ALA A 4 19.48 25.96 14.53
C ALA A 4 19.05 27.33 13.96
N GLY A 5 17.84 27.79 14.27
CA GLY A 5 17.29 29.08 13.78
C GLY A 5 16.87 29.09 12.31
N GLY A 6 16.83 27.92 11.67
CA GLY A 6 16.36 27.81 10.28
C GLY A 6 14.83 27.72 10.19
N THR A 7 14.29 28.09 9.03
CA THR A 7 12.87 27.96 8.71
C THR A 7 12.66 26.80 7.75
N LEU A 8 11.69 25.92 8.05
CA LEU A 8 11.25 24.86 7.14
C LEU A 8 10.03 25.37 6.36
N VAL A 9 10.19 25.51 5.04
CA VAL A 9 9.11 25.90 4.13
C VAL A 9 8.65 24.66 3.36
N CYS A 10 7.39 24.26 3.54
CA CYS A 10 6.79 23.16 2.80
C CYS A 10 6.19 23.68 1.50
N HIS A 11 6.58 23.07 0.38
CA HIS A 11 6.00 23.37 -0.93
C HIS A 11 5.10 22.21 -1.37
N ASN A 12 3.97 22.52 -1.99
CA ASN A 12 3.05 21.52 -2.55
C ASN A 12 3.59 20.88 -3.84
N GLU A 13 4.45 21.60 -4.53
CA GLU A 13 5.08 21.15 -5.78
C GLU A 13 6.56 20.86 -5.54
N ASN A 14 7.05 19.78 -6.13
CA ASN A 14 8.46 19.47 -6.10
C ASN A 14 9.19 20.40 -7.07
N LEU A 15 10.12 21.22 -6.57
CA LEU A 15 10.88 22.16 -7.39
C LEU A 15 11.69 21.47 -8.51
N LEU A 16 12.11 20.23 -8.30
CA LEU A 16 12.83 19.45 -9.31
C LEU A 16 11.92 19.06 -10.49
N ASP A 17 10.63 18.81 -10.25
CA ASP A 17 9.69 18.42 -11.29
C ASP A 17 9.49 19.55 -12.33
N GLN A 18 9.68 20.80 -11.93
CA GLN A 18 9.64 21.96 -12.83
C GLN A 18 10.85 22.06 -13.77
N GLN A 19 11.97 21.43 -13.42
CA GLN A 19 13.21 21.47 -14.18
C GLN A 19 13.51 20.15 -14.92
N TRP A 20 12.90 19.06 -14.49
CA TRP A 20 13.16 17.73 -15.05
C TRP A 20 12.13 17.38 -16.13
N HIS A 21 12.24 18.05 -17.27
CA HIS A 21 11.30 17.92 -18.39
C HIS A 21 11.34 16.56 -19.09
N ASP A 22 12.47 15.87 -19.03
CA ASP A 22 12.69 14.53 -19.63
C ASP A 22 12.61 13.39 -18.58
N ARG A 23 11.90 13.63 -17.47
CA ARG A 23 11.74 12.63 -16.42
C ARG A 23 11.12 11.35 -16.99
N PRO A 24 11.80 10.17 -16.84
CA PRO A 24 11.26 8.92 -17.31
C PRO A 24 9.95 8.58 -16.61
N ALA A 25 9.01 8.04 -17.37
CA ALA A 25 7.79 7.47 -16.83
C ALA A 25 8.10 6.27 -15.92
N LEU A 26 7.12 5.87 -15.10
CA LEU A 26 7.23 4.63 -14.35
C LEU A 26 7.45 3.46 -15.32
N PRO A 27 8.28 2.45 -14.96
CA PRO A 27 8.52 1.31 -15.81
C PRO A 27 7.20 0.64 -16.25
N PRO A 28 7.06 0.28 -17.53
CA PRO A 28 5.81 -0.27 -18.06
C PRO A 28 5.66 -1.77 -17.79
N ALA A 29 6.52 -2.38 -16.97
CA ALA A 29 6.54 -3.82 -16.75
C ALA A 29 5.22 -4.29 -16.14
N ALA A 30 4.61 -5.29 -16.77
CA ALA A 30 3.43 -5.97 -16.22
C ALA A 30 3.81 -6.81 -15.01
N SER A 31 2.86 -6.94 -14.09
CA SER A 31 2.96 -7.89 -12.98
C SER A 31 2.84 -9.32 -13.50
N TRP A 32 3.42 -10.26 -12.77
CA TRP A 32 3.20 -11.68 -12.97
C TRP A 32 3.01 -12.39 -11.63
N ARG A 33 2.32 -13.52 -11.66
CA ARG A 33 2.01 -14.30 -10.45
C ARG A 33 3.11 -15.31 -10.18
N MET A 34 3.58 -15.36 -8.94
CA MET A 34 4.46 -16.43 -8.47
C MET A 34 3.65 -17.72 -8.31
N PRO A 35 4.09 -18.84 -8.89
CA PRO A 35 3.49 -20.14 -8.65
C PRO A 35 3.45 -20.49 -7.15
N ILE A 36 2.39 -21.18 -6.73
CA ILE A 36 2.17 -21.45 -5.30
C ILE A 36 3.26 -22.33 -4.69
N GLU A 37 3.82 -23.24 -5.46
CA GLU A 37 4.93 -24.11 -5.05
C GLU A 37 6.21 -23.32 -4.70
N ASN A 38 6.36 -22.11 -5.26
CA ASN A 38 7.48 -21.23 -4.96
C ASN A 38 7.12 -20.15 -3.92
N ALA A 39 5.82 -19.86 -3.76
CA ALA A 39 5.32 -18.87 -2.83
C ALA A 39 5.08 -19.43 -1.41
N GLY A 40 4.86 -20.72 -1.30
CA GLY A 40 4.64 -21.45 -0.04
C GLY A 40 3.22 -21.31 0.52
N LYS A 41 2.67 -20.10 0.63
CA LYS A 41 1.30 -19.82 1.11
C LYS A 41 0.47 -19.16 0.01
N SER A 42 -0.80 -19.52 -0.09
CA SER A 42 -1.79 -18.87 -0.97
C SER A 42 -2.20 -17.48 -0.44
N LEU A 43 -2.84 -16.68 -1.32
CA LEU A 43 -3.46 -15.42 -0.89
C LEU A 43 -4.50 -15.65 0.21
N ALA A 44 -5.32 -16.68 0.08
CA ALA A 44 -6.37 -16.99 1.06
C ALA A 44 -5.80 -17.28 2.45
N GLU A 45 -4.74 -18.10 2.53
CA GLU A 45 -4.06 -18.38 3.81
C GLU A 45 -3.45 -17.12 4.42
N LYS A 46 -2.74 -16.32 3.62
CA LYS A 46 -2.15 -15.06 4.08
C LYS A 46 -3.19 -14.02 4.50
N SER A 47 -4.32 -13.96 3.80
CA SER A 47 -5.43 -13.08 4.16
C SER A 47 -6.12 -13.52 5.45
N ALA A 48 -6.24 -14.81 5.69
CA ALA A 48 -6.78 -15.34 6.94
C ALA A 48 -5.87 -15.01 8.13
N ASP A 49 -4.55 -15.19 7.98
CA ASP A 49 -3.57 -14.83 9.01
C ASP A 49 -3.62 -13.31 9.30
N LEU A 50 -3.74 -12.49 8.24
CA LEU A 50 -3.85 -11.04 8.36
C LEU A 50 -5.14 -10.60 9.05
N ALA A 51 -6.28 -11.23 8.71
CA ALA A 51 -7.56 -10.98 9.35
C ALA A 51 -7.52 -11.29 10.87
N ALA A 52 -6.97 -12.46 11.24
CA ALA A 52 -6.80 -12.83 12.63
C ALA A 52 -5.89 -11.86 13.40
N TYR A 53 -4.83 -11.36 12.76
CA TYR A 53 -3.96 -10.36 13.35
C TYR A 53 -4.69 -9.02 13.58
N LEU A 54 -5.50 -8.57 12.61
CA LEU A 54 -6.27 -7.32 12.70
C LEU A 54 -7.33 -7.41 13.78
N ASP A 55 -8.04 -8.53 13.87
CA ASP A 55 -9.04 -8.80 14.91
C ASP A 55 -8.42 -8.69 16.32
N ALA A 56 -7.26 -9.33 16.52
CA ALA A 56 -6.52 -9.26 17.79
C ALA A 56 -6.05 -7.84 18.15
N LYS A 57 -6.04 -6.90 17.20
CA LYS A 57 -5.67 -5.48 17.35
C LYS A 57 -6.87 -4.53 17.33
N ASP A 58 -8.08 -5.06 17.28
CA ASP A 58 -9.31 -4.27 17.15
C ASP A 58 -9.25 -3.30 15.96
N CYS A 59 -8.81 -3.83 14.80
CA CYS A 59 -8.70 -3.10 13.53
C CYS A 59 -9.53 -3.77 12.46
N ALA A 60 -10.31 -2.98 11.71
CA ALA A 60 -11.13 -3.46 10.59
C ALA A 60 -10.32 -3.58 9.28
N ALA A 61 -9.25 -2.81 9.16
CA ALA A 61 -8.47 -2.74 7.94
C ALA A 61 -7.00 -2.43 8.20
N VAL A 62 -6.15 -2.66 7.19
CA VAL A 62 -4.75 -2.22 7.17
C VAL A 62 -4.38 -1.61 5.81
N LEU A 63 -3.69 -0.48 5.86
CA LEU A 63 -3.04 0.10 4.67
C LEU A 63 -1.58 -0.35 4.62
N LEU A 64 -1.27 -1.17 3.63
CA LEU A 64 0.08 -1.67 3.36
C LEU A 64 0.79 -0.75 2.36
N THR A 65 1.83 -0.07 2.80
CA THR A 65 2.65 0.84 1.99
C THR A 65 4.04 0.29 1.68
N ARG A 66 4.39 -0.84 2.28
CA ARG A 66 5.63 -1.56 1.95
C ARG A 66 5.40 -2.40 0.70
N VAL A 67 6.07 -2.01 -0.37
CA VAL A 67 5.94 -2.65 -1.69
C VAL A 67 6.26 -4.14 -1.65
N ASP A 68 7.32 -4.53 -0.94
CA ASP A 68 7.71 -5.92 -0.75
C ASP A 68 6.63 -6.74 0.00
N SER A 69 5.98 -6.14 1.01
CA SER A 69 4.89 -6.77 1.74
C SER A 69 3.65 -6.99 0.88
N VAL A 70 3.28 -5.97 0.08
CA VAL A 70 2.15 -6.09 -0.86
C VAL A 70 2.42 -7.18 -1.89
N ASN A 71 3.60 -7.18 -2.52
CA ASN A 71 3.95 -8.17 -3.53
C ASN A 71 4.00 -9.60 -2.95
N TRP A 72 4.48 -9.75 -1.70
CA TRP A 72 4.47 -11.02 -0.99
C TRP A 72 3.04 -11.49 -0.68
N LEU A 73 2.16 -10.61 -0.19
CA LEU A 73 0.78 -10.93 0.17
C LEU A 73 0.03 -11.56 -1.00
N VAL A 74 0.10 -10.94 -2.18
CA VAL A 74 -0.63 -11.40 -3.38
C VAL A 74 0.16 -12.38 -4.25
N ASN A 75 1.32 -12.86 -3.81
CA ASN A 75 2.21 -13.69 -4.62
C ASN A 75 2.54 -13.06 -5.98
N MET A 76 2.74 -11.75 -5.99
CA MET A 76 3.02 -10.98 -7.19
C MET A 76 4.52 -10.69 -7.31
N ARG A 77 4.98 -10.58 -8.55
CA ARG A 77 6.31 -10.08 -8.91
C ARG A 77 6.18 -9.11 -10.06
N GLY A 78 7.19 -8.26 -10.22
CA GLY A 78 7.27 -7.29 -11.31
C GLY A 78 8.68 -6.78 -11.53
N GLY A 79 8.84 -5.86 -12.46
CA GLY A 79 10.14 -5.32 -12.88
C GLY A 79 10.30 -3.81 -12.67
N ASP A 80 9.61 -3.21 -11.69
CA ASP A 80 9.63 -1.75 -11.50
C ASP A 80 10.94 -1.25 -10.90
N LEU A 81 11.64 -2.09 -10.17
CA LEU A 81 12.92 -1.75 -9.56
C LEU A 81 14.02 -2.66 -10.09
N PRO A 82 15.21 -2.12 -10.44
CA PRO A 82 16.37 -2.93 -10.78
C PRO A 82 16.72 -3.89 -9.64
N CYS A 83 17.00 -5.14 -9.98
CA CYS A 83 17.41 -6.19 -9.04
C CYS A 83 16.41 -6.52 -7.92
N THR A 84 15.18 -5.98 -7.98
CA THR A 84 14.13 -6.24 -6.99
C THR A 84 12.84 -6.57 -7.72
N PRO A 85 12.33 -7.83 -7.66
CA PRO A 85 11.22 -8.27 -8.49
C PRO A 85 9.86 -7.83 -7.91
N VAL A 86 9.61 -6.54 -7.87
CA VAL A 86 8.37 -5.95 -7.32
C VAL A 86 7.69 -5.02 -8.31
N ASN A 87 6.37 -4.87 -8.17
CA ASN A 87 5.60 -3.78 -8.74
C ASN A 87 5.30 -2.74 -7.68
N LEU A 88 5.40 -1.46 -8.07
CA LEU A 88 5.12 -0.32 -7.18
C LEU A 88 3.60 -0.14 -7.06
N CYS A 89 3.05 -0.62 -5.98
CA CYS A 89 1.66 -0.40 -5.58
C CYS A 89 1.53 -0.47 -4.06
N PHE A 90 0.46 0.11 -3.53
CA PHE A 90 0.03 -0.09 -2.14
C PHE A 90 -1.13 -1.07 -2.11
N ALA A 91 -1.61 -1.43 -0.91
CA ALA A 91 -2.80 -2.23 -0.76
C ALA A 91 -3.60 -1.80 0.46
N LEU A 92 -4.91 -1.78 0.32
CA LEU A 92 -5.86 -1.70 1.43
C LEU A 92 -6.50 -3.07 1.58
N TYR A 93 -6.30 -3.70 2.74
CA TYR A 93 -7.03 -4.90 3.11
C TYR A 93 -8.06 -4.54 4.17
N HIS A 94 -9.29 -4.94 3.95
CA HIS A 94 -10.40 -4.78 4.88
C HIS A 94 -11.02 -6.15 5.17
N CYS A 95 -11.28 -6.45 6.45
CA CYS A 95 -11.74 -7.78 6.86
C CYS A 95 -13.04 -8.22 6.19
N GLU A 96 -13.95 -7.28 5.87
CA GLU A 96 -15.24 -7.59 5.23
C GLU A 96 -15.19 -7.51 3.71
N THR A 97 -14.52 -6.50 3.15
CA THR A 97 -14.56 -6.24 1.69
C THR A 97 -13.38 -6.83 0.93
N GLY A 98 -12.38 -7.36 1.65
CA GLY A 98 -11.23 -8.03 1.06
C GLY A 98 -10.11 -7.06 0.65
N LEU A 99 -9.36 -7.45 -0.37
CA LEU A 99 -8.12 -6.80 -0.78
C LEU A 99 -8.31 -5.91 -2.01
N CYS A 100 -7.88 -4.65 -1.88
CA CYS A 100 -7.76 -3.71 -2.98
C CYS A 100 -6.31 -3.29 -3.19
N LEU A 101 -5.75 -3.55 -4.36
CA LEU A 101 -4.47 -3.00 -4.79
C LEU A 101 -4.64 -1.55 -5.25
N LEU A 102 -3.79 -0.67 -4.74
CA LEU A 102 -3.81 0.76 -5.04
C LEU A 102 -2.67 1.10 -6.00
N GLY A 103 -2.98 1.15 -7.29
CA GLY A 103 -1.98 1.35 -8.33
C GLY A 103 -2.55 1.46 -9.74
N ASP A 104 -1.71 1.24 -10.74
CA ASP A 104 -2.11 1.24 -12.14
C ASP A 104 -2.75 -0.09 -12.53
N GLN A 105 -4.04 -0.04 -12.87
CA GLN A 105 -4.83 -1.21 -13.23
C GLN A 105 -4.24 -1.98 -14.42
N SER A 106 -3.74 -1.29 -15.44
CA SER A 106 -3.21 -1.95 -16.65
C SER A 106 -2.01 -2.84 -16.33
N ARG A 107 -1.19 -2.43 -15.37
CA ARG A 107 0.02 -3.15 -14.94
C ARG A 107 -0.31 -4.30 -13.98
N LEU A 108 -1.34 -4.15 -13.17
CA LEU A 108 -1.77 -5.12 -12.17
C LEU A 108 -2.76 -6.16 -12.71
N GLN A 109 -3.32 -5.93 -13.92
CA GLN A 109 -4.29 -6.84 -14.55
C GLN A 109 -3.88 -8.32 -14.53
N PRO A 110 -2.63 -8.72 -14.82
CA PRO A 110 -2.25 -10.13 -14.86
C PRO A 110 -2.33 -10.87 -13.52
N VAL A 111 -2.38 -10.15 -12.40
CA VAL A 111 -2.43 -10.75 -11.05
C VAL A 111 -3.81 -10.68 -10.40
N LEU A 112 -4.80 -10.11 -11.08
CA LEU A 112 -6.15 -10.01 -10.56
C LEU A 112 -6.82 -11.38 -10.46
N THR A 113 -7.62 -11.54 -9.42
CA THR A 113 -8.55 -12.65 -9.18
C THR A 113 -9.88 -12.06 -8.72
N PRO A 114 -10.94 -12.84 -8.62
CA PRO A 114 -12.20 -12.37 -8.03
C PRO A 114 -12.02 -11.76 -6.62
N ASP A 115 -10.99 -12.19 -5.88
CA ASP A 115 -10.71 -11.76 -4.50
C ASP A 115 -9.80 -10.52 -4.44
N ILE A 116 -9.32 -9.99 -5.57
CA ILE A 116 -8.45 -8.82 -5.63
C ILE A 116 -9.08 -7.77 -6.52
N THR A 117 -9.38 -6.61 -5.96
CA THR A 117 -9.77 -5.43 -6.71
C THR A 117 -8.59 -4.49 -6.94
N VAL A 118 -8.73 -3.56 -7.89
CA VAL A 118 -7.73 -2.51 -8.14
C VAL A 118 -8.41 -1.16 -8.20
N ALA A 119 -7.79 -0.18 -7.57
CA ALA A 119 -8.21 1.21 -7.65
C ALA A 119 -6.97 2.14 -7.78
N PRO A 120 -7.10 3.31 -8.40
CA PRO A 120 -6.05 4.32 -8.33
C PRO A 120 -5.92 4.83 -6.89
N LEU A 121 -4.69 5.18 -6.48
CA LEU A 121 -4.42 5.69 -5.13
C LEU A 121 -5.25 6.94 -4.76
N THR A 122 -5.73 7.67 -5.76
CA THR A 122 -6.60 8.83 -5.59
C THR A 122 -7.97 8.48 -4.98
N GLN A 123 -8.43 7.23 -5.10
CA GLN A 123 -9.69 6.77 -4.52
C GLN A 123 -9.58 6.36 -3.04
N LEU A 124 -8.38 6.22 -2.51
CA LEU A 124 -8.17 5.82 -1.11
C LEU A 124 -8.98 6.67 -0.10
N PRO A 125 -9.07 8.01 -0.19
CA PRO A 125 -9.86 8.79 0.78
C PRO A 125 -11.36 8.44 0.78
N ALA A 126 -11.94 8.16 -0.39
CA ALA A 126 -13.33 7.72 -0.48
C ALA A 126 -13.52 6.33 0.16
N MET A 127 -12.63 5.38 -0.15
CA MET A 127 -12.66 4.03 0.44
C MET A 127 -12.54 4.07 1.96
N LEU A 128 -11.75 4.99 2.52
CA LEU A 128 -11.62 5.17 3.97
C LEU A 128 -12.87 5.81 4.58
N GLY A 129 -13.54 6.69 3.85
CA GLY A 129 -14.84 7.28 4.28
C GLY A 129 -15.95 6.23 4.39
N ASP A 130 -15.87 5.17 3.58
CA ASP A 130 -16.85 4.08 3.58
C ASP A 130 -16.61 3.03 4.69
N MET A 131 -15.51 3.14 5.45
CA MET A 131 -15.18 2.18 6.52
C MET A 131 -16.04 2.31 7.79
N GLY A 132 -16.85 3.38 7.91
CA GLY A 132 -17.64 3.65 9.12
C GLY A 132 -16.73 3.85 10.36
N ASP A 133 -17.12 3.25 11.50
CA ASP A 133 -16.39 3.36 12.76
C ASP A 133 -15.17 2.42 12.86
N GLY A 134 -14.85 1.70 11.78
CA GLY A 134 -13.74 0.75 11.74
C GLY A 134 -12.38 1.43 11.89
N ARG A 135 -11.47 0.79 12.65
CA ARG A 135 -10.10 1.29 12.85
C ARG A 135 -9.18 0.83 11.74
N LEU A 136 -8.43 1.77 11.14
CA LEU A 136 -7.40 1.51 10.14
C LEU A 136 -6.02 1.33 10.78
N MET A 137 -5.40 0.20 10.58
CA MET A 137 -3.99 0.00 10.94
C MET A 137 -3.06 0.62 9.89
N ILE A 138 -2.04 1.34 10.34
CA ILE A 138 -1.02 1.97 9.50
C ILE A 138 0.38 1.76 10.09
N GLU A 139 1.39 1.59 9.24
CA GLU A 139 2.80 1.65 9.63
C GLU A 139 3.28 3.11 9.54
N ALA A 140 3.09 3.89 10.60
CA ALA A 140 3.30 5.34 10.60
C ALA A 140 4.71 5.75 10.17
N ALA A 141 5.73 4.97 10.53
CA ALA A 141 7.14 5.24 10.18
C ALA A 141 7.44 5.10 8.67
N ARG A 142 6.56 4.43 7.91
CA ARG A 142 6.69 4.15 6.47
C ARG A 142 5.65 4.87 5.62
N LEU A 143 4.74 5.59 6.26
CA LEU A 143 3.66 6.29 5.56
C LEU A 143 4.17 7.63 5.01
N PRO A 144 4.07 7.88 3.69
CA PRO A 144 4.40 9.19 3.12
C PRO A 144 3.58 10.30 3.78
N LYS A 145 4.22 11.42 4.11
CA LYS A 145 3.59 12.55 4.81
C LYS A 145 2.26 12.99 4.19
N ARG A 146 2.23 13.19 2.88
CA ARG A 146 1.02 13.60 2.15
C ARG A 146 -0.10 12.56 2.22
N LEU A 147 0.25 11.27 2.27
CA LEU A 147 -0.73 10.19 2.41
C LEU A 147 -1.28 10.17 3.84
N CYS A 148 -0.42 10.37 4.84
CA CYS A 148 -0.83 10.54 6.24
C CYS A 148 -1.84 11.68 6.40
N GLU A 149 -1.57 12.85 5.82
CA GLU A 149 -2.47 14.01 5.86
C GLU A 149 -3.84 13.70 5.23
N ARG A 150 -3.88 12.96 4.12
CA ARG A 150 -5.13 12.54 3.48
C ARG A 150 -5.93 11.56 4.33
N ILE A 151 -5.25 10.60 4.98
CA ILE A 151 -5.88 9.65 5.91
C ILE A 151 -6.47 10.40 7.10
N MET A 152 -5.72 11.31 7.69
CA MET A 152 -6.22 12.13 8.80
C MET A 152 -7.42 13.01 8.39
N ALA A 153 -7.41 13.57 7.18
CA ALA A 153 -8.50 14.35 6.64
C ALA A 153 -9.77 13.54 6.34
N SER A 154 -9.68 12.22 6.14
CA SER A 154 -10.85 11.36 5.95
C SER A 154 -11.62 11.09 7.24
N GLY A 155 -11.05 11.42 8.41
CA GLY A 155 -11.70 11.22 9.71
C GLY A 155 -11.63 9.77 10.23
N VAL A 156 -11.01 8.84 9.51
CA VAL A 156 -10.91 7.44 9.95
C VAL A 156 -10.04 7.31 11.20
N HIS A 157 -10.47 6.48 12.14
CA HIS A 157 -9.68 6.16 13.32
C HIS A 157 -8.46 5.31 12.93
N THR A 158 -7.26 5.74 13.32
CA THR A 158 -6.03 5.03 12.98
C THR A 158 -5.38 4.37 14.19
N SER A 159 -4.74 3.22 13.97
CA SER A 159 -3.88 2.53 14.92
C SER A 159 -2.49 2.38 14.30
N ALA A 160 -1.45 2.88 14.97
CA ALA A 160 -0.08 2.74 14.50
C ALA A 160 0.50 1.41 15.00
N ALA A 161 1.01 0.60 14.07
CA ALA A 161 1.70 -0.65 14.36
C ALA A 161 2.76 -0.93 13.31
N ASP A 162 3.69 -1.83 13.59
CA ASP A 162 4.58 -2.38 12.58
C ASP A 162 3.80 -3.20 11.56
N CYS A 163 4.33 -3.28 10.34
CA CYS A 163 3.70 -4.06 9.28
C CYS A 163 3.54 -5.53 9.71
N PRO A 164 2.31 -6.06 9.78
CA PRO A 164 2.06 -7.43 10.25
C PRO A 164 2.76 -8.49 9.40
N LEU A 165 2.99 -8.19 8.12
CA LEU A 165 3.63 -9.09 7.16
C LEU A 165 5.17 -9.07 7.22
N SER A 166 5.77 -8.22 8.05
CA SER A 166 7.24 -8.14 8.19
C SER A 166 7.84 -9.29 8.98
N ILE A 167 7.04 -9.97 9.79
CA ILE A 167 7.47 -11.05 10.69
C ILE A 167 7.49 -12.41 9.97
N GLU A 168 6.70 -12.53 8.91
CA GLU A 168 6.51 -13.81 8.19
C GLU A 168 7.34 -13.97 6.92
N LYS A 169 8.23 -13.04 6.61
CA LYS A 169 9.09 -13.06 5.41
C LYS A 169 10.37 -13.83 5.61
#